data_82a72a64fd8f3a34fe65f8381763263d
#
_entry.id   82a72a64fd8f3a34fe65f8381763263d
#
_cell.length_a   1.000
_cell.length_b   1.000
_cell.length_c   1.000
_cell.angle_alpha   90.00
_cell.angle_beta   90.00
_cell.angle_gamma   90.00
#
_symmetry.space_group_name_H-M   'P 1'
#
loop_
_entity.id
_entity.type
_entity.pdbx_description
1 polymer ?
#
loop_
_entity_poly.entity_id
_entity_poly.type
_entity_poly.pdbx_seq_one_letter_code
_entity_poly.pdbx_strand_id
1 'polypeptide(L)'
;MNRGSDDKRDGPRVPLVLRVQFPDQARMTEVTENLSKGGIFVQTDRAFTPGEEVGLALSFPGLLNPVQVVGTVAWVRPASAEAPGGVGIRVVRDQDRQRLGEILSSAGQTRATDQTAPPADGYRVLIVEDNPHIVEMYSYVLKKLASGELAGKVPLEVHFSPDGHHALQQLQEKRGRFSLVMTDLYMPVMDGFALIERIRAEESLKSIPVVAISAGGPEARERAMQLGVDIYLRKPVRFQEVLETVKQLLRIS
;
A
#
# COMPACT_ATOMS: atom_id res chain seq x y z
N MET A 1 -31.87 27.61 14.62
CA MET A 1 -32.40 26.39 13.97
C MET A 1 -31.27 25.60 13.44
N ASN A 2 -30.91 24.56 14.15
CA ASN A 2 -29.71 23.74 13.95
C ASN A 2 -30.08 22.63 12.96
N ARG A 3 -29.54 22.66 11.72
CA ARG A 3 -29.66 21.53 10.79
C ARG A 3 -28.50 20.61 11.02
N GLY A 4 -28.68 19.61 11.87
CA GLY A 4 -27.79 18.48 11.98
C GLY A 4 -27.81 17.74 10.66
N SER A 5 -26.61 17.67 10.00
CA SER A 5 -26.38 16.77 8.90
C SER A 5 -26.34 15.34 9.44
N ASP A 6 -27.36 14.59 9.09
CA ASP A 6 -27.50 13.15 9.39
C ASP A 6 -26.47 12.39 8.55
N ASP A 7 -25.25 12.33 9.06
CA ASP A 7 -24.14 11.61 8.45
C ASP A 7 -24.26 10.10 8.77
N LYS A 8 -25.21 9.44 8.11
CA LYS A 8 -25.36 7.97 8.15
C LYS A 8 -24.22 7.30 7.38
N ARG A 9 -23.01 7.31 7.95
CA ARG A 9 -21.89 6.56 7.41
C ARG A 9 -21.99 5.12 7.87
N ASP A 10 -22.05 4.18 6.92
CA ASP A 10 -22.05 2.73 7.16
C ASP A 10 -20.67 2.25 7.63
N GLY A 11 -20.32 2.46 8.90
CA GLY A 11 -19.16 1.89 9.57
C GLY A 11 -17.84 2.69 9.48
N PRO A 12 -16.84 2.31 10.28
CA PRO A 12 -15.54 2.96 10.29
C PRO A 12 -14.81 2.74 8.97
N ARG A 13 -14.06 3.75 8.51
CA ARG A 13 -13.15 3.64 7.37
C ARG A 13 -11.87 2.97 7.81
N VAL A 14 -11.46 1.96 7.05
CA VAL A 14 -10.18 1.28 7.25
C VAL A 14 -9.23 1.78 6.16
N PRO A 15 -8.06 2.30 6.51
CA PRO A 15 -7.00 2.57 5.53
C PRO A 15 -6.54 1.23 4.96
N LEU A 16 -7.01 0.92 3.76
CA LEU A 16 -6.70 -0.31 3.06
C LEU A 16 -6.39 0.01 1.62
N VAL A 17 -5.17 -0.31 1.19
CA VAL A 17 -4.71 -0.10 -0.17
C VAL A 17 -5.02 -1.33 -0.99
N LEU A 18 -5.99 -1.22 -1.88
CA LEU A 18 -6.33 -2.21 -2.89
C LEU A 18 -6.02 -1.66 -4.26
N ARG A 19 -5.67 -2.53 -5.19
CA ARG A 19 -5.61 -2.16 -6.60
C ARG A 19 -7.01 -2.00 -7.14
N VAL A 20 -7.22 -0.93 -7.88
CA VAL A 20 -8.49 -0.61 -8.53
C VAL A 20 -8.27 -0.53 -10.03
N GLN A 21 -9.07 -1.26 -10.78
CA GLN A 21 -9.16 -1.11 -12.24
C GLN A 21 -10.57 -0.65 -12.59
N PHE A 22 -10.64 0.38 -13.43
CA PHE A 22 -11.89 0.78 -14.05
C PHE A 22 -12.05 0.01 -15.37
N PRO A 23 -13.23 -0.60 -15.67
CA PRO A 23 -13.44 -1.47 -16.83
C PRO A 23 -13.18 -0.82 -18.19
N ASP A 24 -13.32 0.51 -18.26
CA ASP A 24 -13.12 1.31 -19.48
C ASP A 24 -11.65 1.56 -19.80
N GLN A 25 -10.73 1.25 -18.87
CA GLN A 25 -9.27 1.42 -19.07
C GLN A 25 -8.48 0.27 -18.45
N ALA A 26 -8.35 -0.82 -19.19
CA ALA A 26 -7.63 -2.03 -18.74
C ALA A 26 -6.13 -1.82 -18.44
N ARG A 27 -5.56 -0.65 -18.76
CA ARG A 27 -4.13 -0.37 -18.66
C ARG A 27 -3.70 0.53 -17.48
N MET A 28 -4.62 1.13 -16.74
CA MET A 28 -4.28 1.98 -15.59
C MET A 28 -4.78 1.33 -14.30
N THR A 29 -3.89 1.09 -13.36
CA THR A 29 -4.21 0.56 -12.03
C THR A 29 -4.15 1.70 -11.03
N GLU A 30 -5.29 2.04 -10.48
CA GLU A 30 -5.45 3.00 -9.38
C GLU A 30 -5.34 2.28 -8.04
N VAL A 31 -5.33 3.03 -6.94
CA VAL A 31 -5.31 2.45 -5.60
C VAL A 31 -6.37 3.10 -4.71
N THR A 32 -6.91 2.31 -3.79
CA THR A 32 -7.75 2.87 -2.72
C THR A 32 -6.88 3.57 -1.68
N GLU A 33 -7.39 4.65 -1.10
CA GLU A 33 -6.81 5.27 0.10
C GLU A 33 -7.47 4.71 1.36
N ASN A 34 -8.77 4.51 1.30
CA ASN A 34 -9.54 3.92 2.38
C ASN A 34 -10.80 3.21 1.88
N LEU A 35 -11.27 2.27 2.68
CA LEU A 35 -12.40 1.40 2.40
C LEU A 35 -13.32 1.30 3.61
N SER A 36 -14.63 1.24 3.38
CA SER A 36 -15.65 0.84 4.35
C SER A 36 -16.69 -0.07 3.69
N LYS A 37 -17.59 -0.67 4.45
CA LYS A 37 -18.68 -1.48 3.87
C LYS A 37 -19.58 -0.70 2.90
N GLY A 38 -19.69 0.62 3.09
CA GLY A 38 -20.56 1.49 2.27
C GLY A 38 -19.84 2.34 1.24
N GLY A 39 -18.51 2.38 1.21
CA GLY A 39 -17.81 3.25 0.28
C GLY A 39 -16.31 3.02 0.16
N ILE A 40 -15.78 3.52 -0.95
CA ILE A 40 -14.38 3.38 -1.37
C ILE A 40 -13.89 4.78 -1.73
N PHE A 41 -12.69 5.16 -1.27
CA PHE A 41 -12.00 6.31 -1.82
C PHE A 41 -10.81 5.83 -2.66
N VAL A 42 -10.79 6.25 -3.92
CA VAL A 42 -9.76 5.89 -4.91
C VAL A 42 -8.95 7.13 -5.25
N GLN A 43 -7.63 7.02 -5.13
CA GLN A 43 -6.71 8.04 -5.61
C GLN A 43 -6.61 7.94 -7.14
N THR A 44 -6.95 9.03 -7.82
CA THR A 44 -6.98 9.07 -9.29
C THR A 44 -6.91 10.50 -9.80
N ASP A 45 -6.29 10.68 -10.95
CA ASP A 45 -6.28 11.96 -11.70
C ASP A 45 -7.42 12.03 -12.73
N ARG A 46 -8.27 11.01 -12.78
CA ARG A 46 -9.43 10.97 -13.70
C ARG A 46 -10.49 11.96 -13.27
N ALA A 47 -11.14 12.54 -14.27
CA ALA A 47 -12.34 13.36 -14.05
C ALA A 47 -13.56 12.45 -13.87
N PHE A 48 -14.30 12.68 -12.80
CA PHE A 48 -15.57 12.03 -12.49
C PHE A 48 -16.63 13.07 -12.17
N THR A 49 -17.88 12.72 -12.44
CA THR A 49 -19.02 13.57 -12.10
C THR A 49 -19.80 12.98 -10.93
N PRO A 50 -20.09 13.75 -9.86
CA PRO A 50 -20.95 13.27 -8.79
C PRO A 50 -22.31 12.76 -9.33
N GLY A 51 -22.71 11.57 -8.88
CA GLY A 51 -23.90 10.86 -9.38
C GLY A 51 -23.62 9.86 -10.51
N GLU A 52 -22.43 9.84 -11.09
CA GLU A 52 -22.03 8.88 -12.14
C GLU A 52 -21.91 7.46 -11.54
N GLU A 53 -22.46 6.46 -12.27
CA GLU A 53 -22.27 5.05 -11.93
C GLU A 53 -20.94 4.56 -12.45
N VAL A 54 -20.14 3.92 -11.59
CA VAL A 54 -18.81 3.41 -11.93
C VAL A 54 -18.65 1.96 -11.48
N GLY A 55 -18.11 1.13 -12.38
CA GLY A 55 -17.66 -0.22 -12.07
C GLY A 55 -16.20 -0.21 -11.61
N LEU A 56 -15.87 -1.05 -10.66
CA LEU A 56 -14.52 -1.20 -10.12
C LEU A 56 -14.15 -2.68 -10.05
N ALA A 57 -12.95 -3.02 -10.44
CA ALA A 57 -12.33 -4.31 -10.14
C ALA A 57 -11.28 -4.11 -9.04
N LEU A 58 -11.54 -4.65 -7.85
CA LEU A 58 -10.67 -4.55 -6.69
C LEU A 58 -9.81 -5.79 -6.58
N SER A 59 -8.51 -5.63 -6.40
CA SER A 59 -7.58 -6.73 -6.22
C SER A 59 -6.53 -6.45 -5.15
N PHE A 60 -6.05 -7.51 -4.50
CA PHE A 60 -4.96 -7.47 -3.53
C PHE A 60 -4.16 -8.78 -3.59
N PRO A 61 -2.91 -8.81 -3.09
CA PRO A 61 -2.12 -10.03 -3.05
C PRO A 61 -2.84 -11.17 -2.32
N GLY A 62 -2.95 -12.33 -2.98
CA GLY A 62 -3.67 -13.50 -2.45
C GLY A 62 -5.10 -13.66 -2.95
N LEU A 63 -5.66 -12.69 -3.66
CA LEU A 63 -6.96 -12.83 -4.31
C LEU A 63 -6.78 -13.42 -5.73
N LEU A 64 -7.36 -14.59 -5.98
CA LEU A 64 -7.25 -15.28 -7.28
C LEU A 64 -7.94 -14.52 -8.42
N ASN A 65 -9.05 -13.84 -8.13
CA ASN A 65 -9.81 -13.06 -9.11
C ASN A 65 -10.19 -11.69 -8.54
N PRO A 66 -10.11 -10.61 -9.32
CA PRO A 66 -10.58 -9.29 -8.88
C PRO A 66 -12.06 -9.30 -8.50
N VAL A 67 -12.39 -8.63 -7.40
CA VAL A 67 -13.78 -8.47 -6.96
C VAL A 67 -14.40 -7.31 -7.72
N GLN A 68 -15.44 -7.59 -8.47
CA GLN A 68 -16.22 -6.57 -9.19
C GLN A 68 -17.20 -5.91 -8.23
N VAL A 69 -17.17 -4.58 -8.18
CA VAL A 69 -18.04 -3.74 -7.36
C VAL A 69 -18.60 -2.62 -8.23
N VAL A 70 -19.87 -2.30 -8.07
CA VAL A 70 -20.49 -1.16 -8.73
C VAL A 70 -20.91 -0.14 -7.67
N GLY A 71 -20.57 1.10 -7.92
CA GLY A 71 -20.90 2.19 -7.02
C GLY A 71 -21.28 3.48 -7.75
N THR A 72 -21.66 4.49 -7.00
CA THR A 72 -21.97 5.82 -7.50
C THR A 72 -20.98 6.82 -6.95
N VAL A 73 -20.46 7.69 -7.80
CA VAL A 73 -19.57 8.79 -7.39
C VAL A 73 -20.34 9.70 -6.42
N ALA A 74 -19.86 9.74 -5.19
CA ALA A 74 -20.47 10.56 -4.13
C ALA A 74 -19.86 11.97 -4.09
N TRP A 75 -18.56 12.08 -4.28
CA TRP A 75 -17.80 13.33 -4.28
C TRP A 75 -16.44 13.15 -4.95
N VAL A 76 -15.84 14.27 -5.37
CA VAL A 76 -14.53 14.31 -6.02
C VAL A 76 -13.61 15.23 -5.21
N ARG A 77 -12.37 14.81 -4.98
CA ARG A 77 -11.31 15.63 -4.39
C ARG A 77 -10.37 16.08 -5.51
N PRO A 78 -10.27 17.38 -5.78
CA PRO A 78 -9.28 17.87 -6.74
C PRO A 78 -7.85 17.64 -6.20
N ALA A 79 -6.90 17.43 -7.10
CA ALA A 79 -5.49 17.38 -6.72
C ALA A 79 -5.03 18.74 -6.18
N SER A 80 -4.22 18.73 -5.12
CA SER A 80 -3.62 19.92 -4.52
C SER A 80 -2.15 19.68 -4.21
N ALA A 81 -1.41 20.73 -3.80
CA ALA A 81 -0.03 20.58 -3.37
C ALA A 81 0.12 19.69 -2.11
N GLU A 82 -0.94 19.55 -1.33
CA GLU A 82 -0.93 18.83 -0.03
C GLU A 82 -1.52 17.43 -0.12
N ALA A 83 -2.37 17.14 -1.12
CA ALA A 83 -3.03 15.84 -1.26
C ALA A 83 -3.30 15.47 -2.73
N PRO A 84 -3.12 14.19 -3.12
CA PRO A 84 -3.48 13.71 -4.44
C PRO A 84 -4.99 13.84 -4.68
N GLY A 85 -5.36 13.98 -5.95
CA GLY A 85 -6.75 13.94 -6.38
C GLY A 85 -7.38 12.58 -6.10
N GLY A 86 -8.71 12.52 -6.17
CA GLY A 86 -9.39 11.25 -6.00
C GLY A 86 -10.90 11.34 -5.98
N VAL A 87 -11.53 10.19 -5.93
CA VAL A 87 -12.98 10.04 -6.01
C VAL A 87 -13.50 9.19 -4.86
N GLY A 88 -14.52 9.70 -4.17
CA GLY A 88 -15.30 8.95 -3.18
C GLY A 88 -16.48 8.26 -3.86
N ILE A 89 -16.51 6.93 -3.81
CA ILE A 89 -17.51 6.09 -4.45
C ILE A 89 -18.35 5.44 -3.37
N ARG A 90 -19.67 5.60 -3.45
CA ARG A 90 -20.64 4.93 -2.58
C ARG A 90 -21.06 3.63 -3.22
N VAL A 91 -20.92 2.53 -2.50
CA VAL A 91 -21.42 1.23 -2.94
C VAL A 91 -22.87 1.09 -2.56
N VAL A 92 -23.72 0.87 -3.56
CA VAL A 92 -25.17 0.88 -3.38
C VAL A 92 -25.74 -0.52 -3.22
N ARG A 93 -25.21 -1.49 -3.98
CA ARG A 93 -25.74 -2.86 -4.03
C ARG A 93 -25.35 -3.62 -2.75
N ASP A 94 -26.31 -4.23 -2.08
CA ASP A 94 -26.06 -5.00 -0.86
C ASP A 94 -25.08 -6.16 -1.07
N GLN A 95 -25.15 -6.83 -2.21
CA GLN A 95 -24.20 -7.87 -2.59
C GLN A 95 -22.75 -7.36 -2.67
N ASP A 96 -22.54 -6.15 -3.19
CA ASP A 96 -21.23 -5.54 -3.29
C ASP A 96 -20.74 -5.03 -1.93
N ARG A 97 -21.66 -4.53 -1.07
CA ARG A 97 -21.35 -4.20 0.33
C ARG A 97 -20.92 -5.44 1.13
N GLN A 98 -21.59 -6.56 0.91
CA GLN A 98 -21.21 -7.83 1.53
C GLN A 98 -19.82 -8.26 1.08
N ARG A 99 -19.53 -8.21 -0.23
CA ARG A 99 -18.21 -8.51 -0.80
C ARG A 99 -17.11 -7.59 -0.24
N LEU A 100 -17.40 -6.28 -0.09
CA LEU A 100 -16.47 -5.37 0.58
C LEU A 100 -16.27 -5.74 2.06
N GLY A 101 -17.32 -6.17 2.74
CA GLY A 101 -17.24 -6.69 4.11
C GLY A 101 -16.37 -7.93 4.21
N GLU A 102 -16.46 -8.83 3.25
CA GLU A 102 -15.61 -10.02 3.13
C GLU A 102 -14.16 -9.64 2.84
N ILE A 103 -13.92 -8.67 1.93
CA ILE A 103 -12.58 -8.12 1.68
C ILE A 103 -12.01 -7.50 2.95
N LEU A 104 -12.76 -6.66 3.66
CA LEU A 104 -12.32 -6.05 4.91
C LEU A 104 -12.01 -7.12 5.98
N SER A 105 -12.83 -8.15 6.06
CA SER A 105 -12.62 -9.29 6.96
C SER A 105 -11.45 -10.15 6.51
N SER A 106 -11.33 -10.43 5.21
CA SER A 106 -10.26 -11.24 4.62
C SER A 106 -8.94 -10.48 4.58
N ALA A 107 -8.94 -9.19 4.25
CA ALA A 107 -7.73 -8.36 4.33
C ALA A 107 -7.26 -8.22 5.79
N GLY A 108 -8.19 -8.32 6.75
CA GLY A 108 -7.87 -8.58 8.16
C GLY A 108 -7.34 -9.99 8.41
N GLN A 109 -7.75 -10.99 7.60
CA GLN A 109 -7.42 -12.41 7.79
C GLN A 109 -6.38 -12.97 6.81
N THR A 110 -6.26 -12.47 5.58
CA THR A 110 -5.34 -13.00 4.54
C THR A 110 -3.88 -12.59 4.80
N ARG A 111 -3.64 -11.70 5.75
CA ARG A 111 -2.36 -11.52 6.43
C ARG A 111 -2.38 -12.03 7.88
N ALA A 112 -3.43 -12.71 8.27
CA ALA A 112 -3.51 -13.48 9.50
C ALA A 112 -2.97 -14.91 9.28
N THR A 113 -1.77 -15.04 8.71
CA THR A 113 -0.85 -15.99 9.28
C THR A 113 -0.32 -15.30 10.54
N ASP A 114 -1.11 -15.44 11.62
CA ASP A 114 -0.66 -15.43 13.01
C ASP A 114 0.26 -14.29 13.48
N GLN A 115 0.01 -13.02 13.06
CA GLN A 115 0.72 -11.86 13.62
C GLN A 115 -0.24 -10.70 13.91
N THR A 116 -1.18 -10.92 14.81
CA THR A 116 -1.94 -9.83 15.48
C THR A 116 -1.12 -9.15 16.57
N ALA A 117 0.00 -9.76 16.97
CA ALA A 117 1.00 -9.16 17.82
C ALA A 117 2.22 -8.75 16.98
N PRO A 118 2.93 -7.67 17.37
CA PRO A 118 4.22 -7.38 16.77
C PRO A 118 5.12 -8.62 16.87
N PRO A 119 6.02 -8.88 15.90
CA PRO A 119 6.94 -10.00 15.98
C PRO A 119 7.65 -10.00 17.34
N ALA A 120 7.78 -11.16 17.98
CA ALA A 120 8.42 -11.26 19.30
C ALA A 120 9.83 -10.62 19.33
N ASP A 121 10.51 -10.66 18.18
CA ASP A 121 11.85 -10.08 17.96
C ASP A 121 11.81 -8.64 17.43
N GLY A 122 10.63 -8.02 17.33
CA GLY A 122 10.48 -6.68 16.75
C GLY A 122 10.35 -6.64 15.23
N TYR A 123 10.20 -5.43 14.70
CA TYR A 123 10.12 -5.20 13.26
C TYR A 123 11.51 -5.13 12.62
N ARG A 124 11.67 -5.71 11.43
CA ARG A 124 12.86 -5.58 10.60
C ARG A 124 12.49 -5.00 9.24
N VAL A 125 13.06 -3.85 8.92
CA VAL A 125 12.84 -3.16 7.64
C VAL A 125 14.12 -3.20 6.84
N LEU A 126 14.04 -3.69 5.59
CA LEU A 126 15.14 -3.65 4.63
C LEU A 126 14.94 -2.46 3.68
N ILE A 127 15.91 -1.58 3.63
CA ILE A 127 15.99 -0.48 2.66
C ILE A 127 16.99 -0.88 1.57
N VAL A 128 16.53 -0.87 0.31
CA VAL A 128 17.34 -1.19 -0.87
C VAL A 128 17.44 0.07 -1.72
N GLU A 129 18.59 0.71 -1.70
CA GLU A 129 18.83 2.00 -2.31
C GLU A 129 20.35 2.17 -2.50
N ASP A 130 20.77 2.57 -3.68
CA ASP A 130 22.18 2.77 -4.02
C ASP A 130 22.71 4.16 -3.62
N ASN A 131 21.82 5.13 -3.39
CA ASN A 131 22.20 6.48 -2.99
C ASN A 131 22.27 6.60 -1.45
N PRO A 132 23.47 6.81 -0.86
CA PRO A 132 23.65 6.87 0.59
C PRO A 132 22.90 8.03 1.26
N HIS A 133 22.67 9.13 0.57
CA HIS A 133 21.93 10.27 1.13
C HIS A 133 20.43 9.94 1.27
N ILE A 134 19.88 9.16 0.32
CA ILE A 134 18.50 8.70 0.40
C ILE A 134 18.36 7.63 1.49
N VAL A 135 19.33 6.73 1.62
CA VAL A 135 19.41 5.76 2.72
C VAL A 135 19.40 6.47 4.08
N GLU A 136 20.18 7.54 4.24
CA GLU A 136 20.24 8.32 5.47
C GLU A 136 18.89 8.99 5.78
N MET A 137 18.21 9.53 4.77
CA MET A 137 16.89 10.11 4.90
C MET A 137 15.85 9.09 5.40
N TYR A 138 15.78 7.92 4.78
CA TYR A 138 14.84 6.86 5.20
C TYR A 138 15.20 6.32 6.60
N SER A 139 16.49 6.21 6.91
CA SER A 139 16.95 5.84 8.26
C SER A 139 16.46 6.80 9.31
N TYR A 140 16.51 8.10 9.02
CA TYR A 140 16.03 9.14 9.94
C TYR A 140 14.51 8.99 10.20
N VAL A 141 13.72 8.74 9.13
CA VAL A 141 12.26 8.49 9.24
C VAL A 141 11.98 7.31 10.17
N LEU A 142 12.65 6.19 9.93
CA LEU A 142 12.45 4.96 10.70
C LEU A 142 12.95 5.08 12.15
N LYS A 143 14.07 5.77 12.39
CA LYS A 143 14.55 6.09 13.75
C LYS A 143 13.56 6.96 14.51
N LYS A 144 12.92 7.94 13.84
CA LYS A 144 11.88 8.76 14.46
C LYS A 144 10.66 7.95 14.84
N LEU A 145 10.25 6.99 14.00
CA LEU A 145 9.18 6.04 14.32
C LEU A 145 9.56 5.17 15.53
N ALA A 146 10.78 4.64 15.55
CA ALA A 146 11.28 3.79 16.63
C ALA A 146 11.33 4.54 17.97
N SER A 147 11.79 5.79 17.97
CA SER A 147 11.91 6.61 19.19
C SER A 147 10.61 7.28 19.61
N GLY A 148 9.62 7.35 18.75
CA GLY A 148 8.30 7.94 19.01
C GLY A 148 7.26 6.86 19.32
N GLU A 149 6.55 6.41 18.33
CA GLU A 149 5.36 5.55 18.49
C GLU A 149 5.69 4.14 18.97
N LEU A 150 6.88 3.62 18.66
CA LEU A 150 7.35 2.30 19.09
C LEU A 150 8.20 2.33 20.37
N ALA A 151 8.52 3.52 20.90
CA ALA A 151 9.40 3.67 22.04
C ALA A 151 8.94 2.82 23.23
N GLY A 152 9.82 1.92 23.70
CA GLY A 152 9.55 1.03 24.83
C GLY A 152 8.50 -0.07 24.59
N LYS A 153 7.96 -0.18 23.37
CA LYS A 153 6.95 -1.20 23.03
C LYS A 153 7.54 -2.34 22.22
N VAL A 154 8.13 -2.01 21.07
CA VAL A 154 8.62 -2.98 20.08
C VAL A 154 9.89 -2.47 19.42
N PRO A 155 10.96 -3.27 19.34
CA PRO A 155 12.17 -2.87 18.62
C PRO A 155 11.91 -2.75 17.11
N LEU A 156 12.62 -1.80 16.48
CA LEU A 156 12.65 -1.63 15.03
C LEU A 156 14.10 -1.66 14.56
N GLU A 157 14.47 -2.69 13.84
CA GLU A 157 15.78 -2.85 13.21
C GLU A 157 15.70 -2.42 11.75
N VAL A 158 16.69 -1.64 11.30
CA VAL A 158 16.80 -1.18 9.91
C VAL A 158 18.05 -1.76 9.28
N HIS A 159 17.87 -2.44 8.18
CA HIS A 159 18.92 -3.05 7.38
C HIS A 159 19.03 -2.33 6.02
N PHE A 160 20.19 -2.36 5.41
CA PHE A 160 20.47 -1.69 4.15
C PHE A 160 21.12 -2.62 3.14
N SER A 161 20.76 -2.39 1.88
CA SER A 161 21.41 -3.04 0.73
C SER A 161 21.59 -2.02 -0.40
N PRO A 162 22.74 -2.01 -1.06
CA PRO A 162 23.00 -1.07 -2.16
C PRO A 162 22.38 -1.48 -3.49
N ASP A 163 21.87 -2.70 -3.59
CA ASP A 163 21.26 -3.27 -4.80
C ASP A 163 20.38 -4.49 -4.47
N GLY A 164 19.64 -4.94 -5.47
CA GLY A 164 18.73 -6.07 -5.33
C GLY A 164 19.41 -7.41 -5.06
N HIS A 165 20.66 -7.61 -5.50
CA HIS A 165 21.39 -8.87 -5.29
C HIS A 165 21.74 -9.06 -3.81
N HIS A 166 22.34 -8.04 -3.21
CA HIS A 166 22.64 -8.05 -1.77
C HIS A 166 21.37 -8.10 -0.92
N ALA A 167 20.30 -7.42 -1.36
CA ALA A 167 19.01 -7.48 -0.70
C ALA A 167 18.44 -8.91 -0.69
N LEU A 168 18.43 -9.58 -1.83
CA LEU A 168 17.94 -10.96 -1.96
C LEU A 168 18.74 -11.92 -1.08
N GLN A 169 20.06 -11.79 -1.05
CA GLN A 169 20.93 -12.59 -0.19
C GLN A 169 20.56 -12.40 1.31
N GLN A 170 20.39 -11.15 1.77
CA GLN A 170 19.98 -10.88 3.16
C GLN A 170 18.60 -11.46 3.49
N LEU A 171 17.64 -11.36 2.55
CA LEU A 171 16.29 -11.91 2.70
C LEU A 171 16.30 -13.44 2.85
N GLN A 172 17.14 -14.11 2.06
CA GLN A 172 17.28 -15.57 2.09
C GLN A 172 18.03 -16.07 3.33
N GLU A 173 19.09 -15.40 3.75
CA GLU A 173 19.84 -15.74 4.98
C GLU A 173 18.95 -15.63 6.22
N LYS A 174 18.12 -14.60 6.31
CA LYS A 174 17.23 -14.35 7.45
C LYS A 174 15.83 -14.97 7.27
N ARG A 175 15.59 -15.74 6.21
CA ARG A 175 14.37 -16.53 5.91
C ARG A 175 13.07 -15.92 6.43
N GLY A 176 12.63 -14.83 5.78
CA GLY A 176 11.32 -14.24 6.07
C GLY A 176 11.20 -13.46 7.39
N ARG A 177 12.30 -13.19 8.08
CA ARG A 177 12.29 -12.36 9.31
C ARG A 177 12.16 -10.86 9.06
N PHE A 178 12.11 -10.43 7.79
CA PHE A 178 11.83 -9.05 7.45
C PHE A 178 10.33 -8.78 7.47
N SER A 179 9.96 -7.67 8.07
CA SER A 179 8.57 -7.20 8.16
C SER A 179 8.18 -6.29 6.99
N LEU A 180 9.18 -5.71 6.29
CA LEU A 180 8.98 -4.77 5.19
C LEU A 180 10.24 -4.66 4.35
N VAL A 181 10.10 -4.59 3.03
CA VAL A 181 11.14 -4.18 2.09
C VAL A 181 10.73 -2.85 1.45
N MET A 182 11.64 -1.87 1.49
CA MET A 182 11.54 -0.59 0.77
C MET A 182 12.62 -0.55 -0.29
N THR A 183 12.28 -0.45 -1.57
CA THR A 183 13.27 -0.54 -2.66
C THR A 183 13.13 0.59 -3.67
N ASP A 184 14.25 1.15 -4.14
CA ASP A 184 14.23 1.82 -5.44
C ASP A 184 14.06 0.77 -6.56
N LEU A 185 13.56 1.23 -7.69
CA LEU A 185 13.42 0.40 -8.88
C LEU A 185 14.65 0.47 -9.80
N TYR A 186 15.40 1.56 -9.76
CA TYR A 186 16.54 1.79 -10.65
C TYR A 186 17.83 1.80 -9.86
N MET A 187 18.46 0.64 -9.78
CA MET A 187 19.73 0.42 -9.08
C MET A 187 20.66 -0.41 -9.95
N PRO A 188 22.00 -0.31 -9.74
CA PRO A 188 22.96 -1.15 -10.43
C PRO A 188 22.87 -2.62 -10.00
N VAL A 189 23.55 -3.52 -10.73
CA VAL A 189 23.68 -4.96 -10.48
C VAL A 189 22.37 -5.71 -10.63
N MET A 190 21.43 -5.54 -9.70
CA MET A 190 20.07 -6.06 -9.77
C MET A 190 19.11 -4.92 -9.44
N ASP A 191 18.27 -4.57 -10.39
CA ASP A 191 17.25 -3.54 -10.23
C ASP A 191 16.11 -3.99 -9.31
N GLY A 192 15.30 -3.02 -8.86
CA GLY A 192 14.19 -3.32 -7.96
C GLY A 192 13.08 -4.15 -8.60
N PHE A 193 12.90 -4.10 -9.92
CA PHE A 193 11.93 -4.95 -10.61
C PHE A 193 12.32 -6.42 -10.51
N ALA A 194 13.58 -6.74 -10.80
CA ALA A 194 14.10 -8.09 -10.68
C ALA A 194 14.07 -8.59 -9.23
N LEU A 195 14.39 -7.71 -8.26
CA LEU A 195 14.28 -8.04 -6.84
C LEU A 195 12.83 -8.40 -6.45
N ILE A 196 11.85 -7.60 -6.85
CA ILE A 196 10.43 -7.83 -6.54
C ILE A 196 9.97 -9.15 -7.14
N GLU A 197 10.32 -9.42 -8.40
CA GLU A 197 10.01 -10.68 -9.08
C GLU A 197 10.55 -11.88 -8.29
N ARG A 198 11.81 -11.83 -7.83
CA ARG A 198 12.44 -12.88 -7.02
C ARG A 198 11.75 -13.05 -5.66
N ILE A 199 11.43 -11.95 -4.97
CA ILE A 199 10.68 -12.00 -3.69
C ILE A 199 9.33 -12.68 -3.89
N ARG A 200 8.61 -12.38 -4.96
CA ARG A 200 7.28 -12.94 -5.22
C ARG A 200 7.31 -14.39 -5.72
N ALA A 201 8.40 -14.81 -6.36
CA ALA A 201 8.61 -16.19 -6.79
C ALA A 201 9.02 -17.14 -5.65
N GLU A 202 9.61 -16.63 -4.57
CA GLU A 202 10.10 -17.46 -3.46
C GLU A 202 9.05 -17.61 -2.35
N GLU A 203 8.66 -18.85 -2.04
CA GLU A 203 7.58 -19.18 -1.09
C GLU A 203 7.80 -18.57 0.30
N SER A 204 9.04 -18.55 0.78
CA SER A 204 9.41 -18.00 2.10
C SER A 204 9.42 -16.48 2.16
N LEU A 205 9.44 -15.79 1.01
CA LEU A 205 9.58 -14.34 0.92
C LEU A 205 8.33 -13.65 0.36
N LYS A 206 7.50 -14.36 -0.40
CA LYS A 206 6.39 -13.78 -1.17
C LYS A 206 5.36 -13.00 -0.35
N SER A 207 5.26 -13.28 0.95
CA SER A 207 4.34 -12.60 1.88
C SER A 207 4.89 -11.30 2.46
N ILE A 208 6.19 -11.03 2.29
CA ILE A 208 6.81 -9.80 2.81
C ILE A 208 6.25 -8.60 2.04
N PRO A 209 5.71 -7.57 2.73
CA PRO A 209 5.30 -6.34 2.10
C PRO A 209 6.46 -5.64 1.39
N VAL A 210 6.20 -5.12 0.18
CA VAL A 210 7.22 -4.40 -0.61
C VAL A 210 6.69 -3.02 -1.00
N VAL A 211 7.44 -1.98 -0.65
CA VAL A 211 7.25 -0.60 -1.09
C VAL A 211 8.29 -0.28 -2.16
N ALA A 212 7.85 0.10 -3.34
CA ALA A 212 8.73 0.69 -4.34
C ALA A 212 8.73 2.22 -4.22
N ILE A 213 9.91 2.82 -4.16
CA ILE A 213 10.07 4.28 -4.07
C ILE A 213 10.99 4.71 -5.22
N SER A 214 10.43 5.28 -6.29
CA SER A 214 11.19 5.50 -7.51
C SER A 214 10.84 6.79 -8.24
N ALA A 215 11.81 7.32 -9.02
CA ALA A 215 11.61 8.45 -9.91
C ALA A 215 10.89 8.06 -11.22
N GLY A 216 10.63 6.77 -11.45
CA GLY A 216 9.99 6.28 -12.66
C GLY A 216 8.58 6.83 -12.86
N GLY A 217 8.19 6.96 -14.12
CA GLY A 217 6.88 7.44 -14.54
C GLY A 217 5.78 6.38 -14.40
N PRO A 218 4.60 6.64 -15.05
CA PRO A 218 3.45 5.73 -14.99
C PRO A 218 3.76 4.29 -15.41
N GLU A 219 4.59 4.11 -16.42
CA GLU A 219 5.00 2.77 -16.91
C GLU A 219 5.77 1.96 -15.86
N ALA A 220 6.70 2.62 -15.15
CA ALA A 220 7.45 1.99 -14.06
C ALA A 220 6.52 1.59 -12.91
N ARG A 221 5.57 2.47 -12.56
CA ARG A 221 4.53 2.18 -11.57
C ARG A 221 3.68 0.98 -11.98
N GLU A 222 3.17 0.97 -13.21
CA GLU A 222 2.34 -0.12 -13.74
C GLU A 222 3.10 -1.45 -13.68
N ARG A 223 4.34 -1.48 -14.16
CA ARG A 223 5.19 -2.68 -14.12
C ARG A 223 5.44 -3.14 -12.68
N ALA A 224 5.77 -2.25 -11.76
CA ALA A 224 5.99 -2.59 -10.35
C ALA A 224 4.72 -3.18 -9.72
N MET A 225 3.56 -2.60 -10.02
CA MET A 225 2.28 -3.10 -9.52
C MET A 225 1.94 -4.49 -10.10
N GLN A 226 2.22 -4.75 -11.39
CA GLN A 226 2.05 -6.07 -11.99
C GLN A 226 2.94 -7.13 -11.34
N LEU A 227 4.15 -6.77 -10.95
CA LEU A 227 5.08 -7.65 -10.23
C LEU A 227 4.69 -7.90 -8.76
N GLY A 228 3.71 -7.19 -8.23
CA GLY A 228 3.21 -7.44 -6.89
C GLY A 228 3.73 -6.52 -5.80
N VAL A 229 4.17 -5.31 -6.15
CA VAL A 229 4.43 -4.24 -5.15
C VAL A 229 3.15 -3.92 -4.39
N ASP A 230 3.25 -3.75 -3.08
CA ASP A 230 2.11 -3.40 -2.23
C ASP A 230 1.81 -1.91 -2.32
N ILE A 231 2.84 -1.06 -2.29
CA ILE A 231 2.71 0.39 -2.43
C ILE A 231 3.82 0.92 -3.34
N TYR A 232 3.46 1.85 -4.23
CA TYR A 232 4.40 2.59 -5.05
C TYR A 232 4.38 4.07 -4.64
N LEU A 233 5.53 4.60 -4.25
CA LEU A 233 5.75 6.02 -3.94
C LEU A 233 6.61 6.65 -5.02
N ARG A 234 6.21 7.82 -5.51
CA ARG A 234 6.96 8.55 -6.53
C ARG A 234 7.93 9.55 -5.89
N LYS A 235 9.22 9.48 -6.26
CA LYS A 235 10.22 10.49 -5.87
C LYS A 235 9.92 11.84 -6.58
N PRO A 236 10.06 13.00 -5.91
CA PRO A 236 10.46 13.16 -4.51
C PRO A 236 9.33 12.79 -3.54
N VAL A 237 9.63 11.92 -2.58
CA VAL A 237 8.67 11.47 -1.56
C VAL A 237 8.82 12.33 -0.31
N ARG A 238 7.68 12.69 0.33
CA ARG A 238 7.67 13.44 1.57
C ARG A 238 7.95 12.52 2.75
N PHE A 239 8.62 13.04 3.76
CA PHE A 239 8.87 12.35 5.03
C PHE A 239 7.58 11.71 5.62
N GLN A 240 6.51 12.49 5.69
CA GLN A 240 5.23 12.04 6.25
C GLN A 240 4.64 10.87 5.45
N GLU A 241 4.76 10.90 4.14
CA GLU A 241 4.26 9.85 3.25
C GLU A 241 4.98 8.51 3.47
N VAL A 242 6.31 8.54 3.64
CA VAL A 242 7.09 7.35 3.99
C VAL A 242 6.68 6.83 5.36
N LEU A 243 6.56 7.72 6.36
CA LEU A 243 6.17 7.37 7.72
C LEU A 243 4.81 6.67 7.76
N GLU A 244 3.79 7.28 7.16
CA GLU A 244 2.43 6.71 7.13
C GLU A 244 2.38 5.38 6.36
N THR A 245 3.14 5.26 5.26
CA THR A 245 3.24 4.02 4.50
C THR A 245 3.84 2.89 5.34
N VAL A 246 4.92 3.17 6.06
CA VAL A 246 5.56 2.18 6.93
C VAL A 246 4.63 1.80 8.08
N LYS A 247 4.00 2.77 8.73
CA LYS A 247 3.01 2.52 9.81
C LYS A 247 1.88 1.64 9.32
N GLN A 248 1.31 1.96 8.16
CA GLN A 248 0.23 1.20 7.56
C GLN A 248 0.62 -0.27 7.32
N LEU A 249 1.78 -0.51 6.70
CA LEU A 249 2.21 -1.87 6.35
C LEU A 249 2.66 -2.68 7.57
N LEU A 250 3.25 -2.04 8.56
CA LEU A 250 3.63 -2.66 9.84
C LEU A 250 2.48 -2.69 10.86
N ARG A 251 1.31 -2.08 10.55
CA ARG A 251 0.14 -1.99 11.42
C ARG A 251 0.43 -1.32 12.77
N ILE A 252 1.24 -0.27 12.74
CA ILE A 252 1.55 0.55 13.92
C ILE A 252 0.45 1.61 14.06
N SER A 253 -0.20 1.61 15.23
CA SER A 253 -1.27 2.56 15.60
C SER A 253 -0.69 3.80 16.23
#